data_fecbea234b2086bd04177e91678b7ea0
#
_entry.id   fecbea234b2086bd04177e91678b7ea0
#
_cell.length_a   1.000
_cell.length_b   1.000
_cell.length_c   1.000
_cell.angle_alpha   90.00
_cell.angle_beta   90.00
_cell.angle_gamma   90.00
#
_symmetry.space_group_name_H-M   'P 1'
#
loop_
_entity.id
_entity.type
_entity.pdbx_description
1 polymer ?
#
loop_
_entity_poly.entity_id
_entity_poly.type
_entity_poly.pdbx_seq_one_letter_code
_entity_poly.pdbx_strand_id
1 'polypeptide(L)'
;MRNDSNQIRKYTLLNFKDIPEFKLRMMWHELGRVKEYEGETNESGDYYAVAVTKPLLLLWGQTLAFDTRVRRNLPRIHRVSAPDFRMGFSKWYGVMSYLSIELNESPEFIQEVQERSKEIYGEFAEIPYGRFLDLYFWI
;
A
#
# COMPACT_ATOMS: atom_id res chain seq x y z
N MET A 1 -15.26 -5.47 -6.07
CA MET A 1 -14.19 -4.52 -5.72
C MET A 1 -14.71 -3.23 -5.09
N ARG A 2 -15.73 -2.65 -5.66
CA ARG A 2 -16.26 -1.36 -5.18
C ARG A 2 -16.61 -1.32 -3.71
N ASN A 3 -17.29 -2.37 -3.21
CA ASN A 3 -17.69 -2.44 -1.81
C ASN A 3 -16.50 -2.57 -0.88
N ASP A 4 -15.50 -3.35 -1.27
CA ASP A 4 -14.31 -3.56 -0.44
C ASP A 4 -13.44 -2.31 -0.38
N SER A 5 -13.23 -1.62 -1.52
CA SER A 5 -12.47 -0.37 -1.51
C SER A 5 -13.18 0.71 -0.70
N ASN A 6 -14.51 0.80 -0.78
CA ASN A 6 -15.26 1.76 0.04
C ASN A 6 -15.17 1.45 1.52
N GLN A 7 -15.14 0.16 1.89
CA GLN A 7 -15.06 -0.25 3.28
C GLN A 7 -13.69 0.06 3.90
N ILE A 8 -12.60 0.07 3.13
CA ILE A 8 -11.28 0.37 3.66
C ILE A 8 -10.97 1.86 3.71
N ARG A 9 -11.73 2.72 3.03
CA ARG A 9 -11.45 4.16 2.96
C ARG A 9 -11.43 4.85 4.31
N LYS A 10 -12.16 4.34 5.29
CA LYS A 10 -12.17 4.89 6.64
C LYS A 10 -10.87 4.62 7.41
N TYR A 11 -10.00 3.74 6.90
CA TYR A 11 -8.74 3.42 7.54
C TYR A 11 -7.59 4.14 6.84
N THR A 12 -6.57 4.49 7.62
CA THR A 12 -5.32 5.01 7.08
C THR A 12 -4.19 4.04 7.38
N LEU A 13 -3.00 4.33 6.88
CA LEU A 13 -1.83 3.52 7.19
C LEU A 13 -1.50 3.55 8.69
N LEU A 14 -1.90 4.59 9.41
CA LEU A 14 -1.69 4.68 10.86
C LEU A 14 -2.42 3.58 11.63
N ASN A 15 -3.64 3.25 11.21
CA ASN A 15 -4.43 2.20 11.85
C ASN A 15 -4.62 0.97 10.95
N PHE A 16 -3.59 0.68 10.16
CA PHE A 16 -3.61 -0.41 9.19
C PHE A 16 -3.96 -1.75 9.86
N LYS A 17 -3.45 -2.01 11.06
CA LYS A 17 -3.72 -3.26 11.79
C LYS A 17 -5.18 -3.43 12.21
N ASP A 18 -5.95 -2.35 12.22
CA ASP A 18 -7.37 -2.41 12.58
C ASP A 18 -8.26 -2.85 11.42
N ILE A 19 -7.70 -2.88 10.20
CA ILE A 19 -8.43 -3.33 9.02
C ILE A 19 -8.56 -4.85 9.08
N PRO A 20 -9.78 -5.41 8.95
CA PRO A 20 -9.94 -6.86 8.89
C PRO A 20 -9.12 -7.45 7.76
N GLU A 21 -8.26 -8.41 8.09
CA GLU A 21 -7.35 -9.02 7.12
C GLU A 21 -8.09 -9.61 5.93
N PHE A 22 -9.24 -10.26 6.17
CA PHE A 22 -9.98 -10.89 5.09
C PHE A 22 -10.46 -9.88 4.05
N LYS A 23 -10.78 -8.66 4.46
CA LYS A 23 -11.20 -7.59 3.52
C LYS A 23 -10.05 -7.17 2.62
N LEU A 24 -8.86 -7.03 3.19
CA LEU A 24 -7.66 -6.72 2.41
C LEU A 24 -7.30 -7.85 1.46
N ARG A 25 -7.43 -9.09 1.91
CA ARG A 25 -7.14 -10.28 1.11
C ARG A 25 -8.09 -10.38 -0.08
N MET A 26 -9.38 -10.15 0.15
CA MET A 26 -10.38 -10.16 -0.93
C MET A 26 -10.09 -9.09 -1.96
N MET A 27 -9.78 -7.89 -1.51
CA MET A 27 -9.44 -6.78 -2.39
C MET A 27 -8.19 -7.08 -3.22
N TRP A 28 -7.17 -7.65 -2.60
CA TRP A 28 -5.93 -8.04 -3.28
C TRP A 28 -6.21 -8.99 -4.44
N HIS A 29 -7.01 -10.02 -4.19
CA HIS A 29 -7.34 -11.00 -5.22
C HIS A 29 -8.23 -10.42 -6.32
N GLU A 30 -9.18 -9.56 -5.98
CA GLU A 30 -10.02 -8.91 -6.98
C GLU A 30 -9.20 -8.05 -7.94
N LEU A 31 -8.30 -7.23 -7.40
CA LEU A 31 -7.44 -6.39 -8.23
C LEU A 31 -6.47 -7.23 -9.07
N GLY A 32 -5.92 -8.28 -8.48
CA GLY A 32 -5.01 -9.17 -9.19
C GLY A 32 -5.67 -9.88 -10.37
N ARG A 33 -6.88 -10.40 -10.16
CA ARG A 33 -7.62 -11.08 -11.22
C ARG A 33 -7.93 -10.18 -12.40
N VAL A 34 -8.28 -8.94 -12.12
CA VAL A 34 -8.62 -7.96 -13.17
C VAL A 34 -7.40 -7.67 -14.04
N LYS A 35 -6.21 -7.71 -13.47
CA LYS A 35 -4.96 -7.34 -14.15
C LYS A 35 -4.22 -8.51 -14.77
N GLU A 36 -4.58 -9.75 -14.45
CA GLU A 36 -3.97 -10.92 -15.07
C GLU A 36 -4.56 -11.14 -16.47
N TYR A 37 -3.76 -11.73 -17.36
CA TYR A 37 -4.23 -12.03 -18.68
C TYR A 37 -5.26 -13.16 -18.64
N GLU A 38 -6.26 -13.05 -19.53
CA GLU A 38 -7.27 -14.07 -19.68
C GLU A 38 -6.61 -15.41 -20.04
N GLY A 39 -6.98 -16.44 -19.27
CA GLY A 39 -6.41 -17.78 -19.44
C GLY A 39 -5.24 -18.09 -18.55
N GLU A 40 -4.64 -17.12 -17.89
CA GLU A 40 -3.62 -17.39 -16.88
C GLU A 40 -4.29 -17.86 -15.59
N THR A 41 -3.77 -18.96 -15.03
CA THR A 41 -4.21 -19.44 -13.72
C THR A 41 -3.19 -19.00 -12.68
N ASN A 42 -3.69 -18.42 -11.59
CA ASN A 42 -2.84 -17.98 -10.49
C ASN A 42 -3.39 -18.53 -9.18
N GLU A 43 -3.13 -19.81 -8.94
CA GLU A 43 -3.61 -20.50 -7.75
C GLU A 43 -2.94 -20.01 -6.47
N SER A 44 -1.69 -19.52 -6.59
CA SER A 44 -0.95 -19.02 -5.44
C SER A 44 -1.42 -17.65 -4.98
N GLY A 45 -2.12 -16.90 -5.84
CA GLY A 45 -2.51 -15.52 -5.54
C GLY A 45 -1.37 -14.51 -5.64
N ASP A 46 -0.28 -14.89 -6.31
CA ASP A 46 0.86 -13.99 -6.56
C ASP A 46 0.63 -13.26 -7.87
N TYR A 47 0.57 -11.94 -7.82
CA TYR A 47 0.33 -11.09 -8.98
C TYR A 47 1.51 -10.16 -9.20
N TYR A 48 1.59 -9.56 -10.38
CA TYR A 48 2.57 -8.48 -10.57
C TYR A 48 2.31 -7.40 -9.54
N ALA A 49 3.33 -7.09 -8.76
CA ALA A 49 3.18 -6.20 -7.61
C ALA A 49 2.59 -4.84 -8.00
N VAL A 50 3.10 -4.24 -9.09
CA VAL A 50 2.62 -2.95 -9.59
C VAL A 50 1.17 -3.04 -10.07
N ALA A 51 0.79 -4.16 -10.68
CA ALA A 51 -0.56 -4.33 -11.23
C ALA A 51 -1.65 -4.28 -10.15
N VAL A 52 -1.34 -4.70 -8.92
CA VAL A 52 -2.26 -4.63 -7.79
C VAL A 52 -2.06 -3.34 -7.00
N THR A 53 -0.81 -3.01 -6.66
CA THR A 53 -0.53 -1.94 -5.70
C THR A 53 -0.70 -0.54 -6.28
N LYS A 54 -0.45 -0.33 -7.56
CA LYS A 54 -0.62 0.99 -8.16
C LYS A 54 -2.08 1.46 -8.23
N PRO A 55 -3.03 0.63 -8.70
CA PRO A 55 -4.44 0.99 -8.57
C PRO A 55 -4.86 1.21 -7.13
N LEU A 56 -4.36 0.41 -6.21
CA LEU A 56 -4.68 0.53 -4.79
C LEU A 56 -4.13 1.83 -4.21
N LEU A 57 -2.93 2.24 -4.60
CA LEU A 57 -2.36 3.53 -4.22
C LEU A 57 -3.25 4.69 -4.71
N LEU A 58 -3.70 4.61 -5.96
CA LEU A 58 -4.54 5.66 -6.55
C LEU A 58 -5.93 5.74 -5.92
N LEU A 59 -6.51 4.59 -5.55
CA LEU A 59 -7.85 4.54 -4.99
C LEU A 59 -7.88 4.84 -3.50
N TRP A 60 -6.87 4.43 -2.77
CA TRP A 60 -6.86 4.51 -1.30
C TRP A 60 -5.79 5.45 -0.74
N GLY A 61 -4.62 5.47 -1.34
CA GLY A 61 -3.54 6.36 -0.91
C GLY A 61 -2.76 5.89 0.31
N GLN A 62 -3.00 4.66 0.81
CA GLN A 62 -2.42 4.16 2.06
C GLN A 62 -1.44 3.01 1.84
N THR A 63 -1.05 2.74 0.63
CA THR A 63 -0.05 1.71 0.29
C THR A 63 1.05 2.32 -0.56
N LEU A 64 2.17 1.59 -0.67
CA LEU A 64 3.18 1.88 -1.68
C LEU A 64 2.75 1.23 -3.01
N ALA A 65 3.20 1.82 -4.12
CA ALA A 65 3.20 1.11 -5.39
C ALA A 65 4.55 0.37 -5.50
N PHE A 66 4.52 -0.95 -5.49
CA PHE A 66 5.74 -1.75 -5.44
C PHE A 66 6.40 -1.87 -6.82
N ASP A 67 6.75 -0.72 -7.40
CA ASP A 67 7.51 -0.68 -8.65
C ASP A 67 8.99 -1.03 -8.41
N THR A 68 9.77 -1.03 -9.47
CA THR A 68 11.18 -1.42 -9.40
C THR A 68 11.97 -0.55 -8.43
N ARG A 69 11.70 0.75 -8.41
CA ARG A 69 12.45 1.70 -7.58
C ARG A 69 12.13 1.52 -6.10
N VAL A 70 10.86 1.40 -5.76
CA VAL A 70 10.42 1.15 -4.39
C VAL A 70 10.97 -0.19 -3.89
N ARG A 71 10.85 -1.25 -4.69
CA ARG A 71 11.35 -2.58 -4.33
C ARG A 71 12.85 -2.59 -4.08
N ARG A 72 13.60 -1.79 -4.85
CA ARG A 72 15.05 -1.69 -4.70
C ARG A 72 15.43 -0.93 -3.44
N ASN A 73 14.75 0.16 -3.15
CA ASN A 73 15.12 1.06 -2.04
C ASN A 73 14.61 0.60 -0.68
N LEU A 74 13.56 -0.21 -0.65
CA LEU A 74 12.95 -0.65 0.60
C LEU A 74 13.94 -1.35 1.54
N PRO A 75 14.74 -2.34 1.11
CA PRO A 75 15.69 -2.99 2.01
C PRO A 75 16.89 -2.14 2.39
N ARG A 76 17.16 -1.05 1.67
CA ARG A 76 18.23 -0.13 2.02
C ARG A 76 17.89 0.75 3.21
N ILE A 77 16.62 1.06 3.37
CA ILE A 77 16.13 2.01 4.36
C ILE A 77 15.54 1.28 5.56
N HIS A 78 14.87 0.16 5.32
CA HIS A 78 14.20 -0.63 6.35
C HIS A 78 14.70 -2.07 6.32
N ARG A 79 14.55 -2.76 7.47
CA ARG A 79 14.95 -4.16 7.61
C ARG A 79 13.87 -5.10 7.09
N VAL A 80 13.57 -4.97 5.81
CA VAL A 80 12.63 -5.87 5.12
C VAL A 80 13.32 -6.39 3.87
N SER A 81 13.07 -7.65 3.54
CA SER A 81 13.60 -8.21 2.30
C SER A 81 12.91 -7.59 1.09
N ALA A 82 13.65 -7.42 -0.01
CA ALA A 82 13.09 -6.86 -1.24
C ALA A 82 11.94 -7.72 -1.75
N PRO A 83 10.75 -7.15 -1.98
CA PRO A 83 9.68 -7.88 -2.65
C PRO A 83 10.04 -8.16 -4.10
N ASP A 84 9.63 -9.32 -4.61
CA ASP A 84 9.76 -9.65 -6.02
C ASP A 84 8.76 -8.86 -6.84
N PHE A 85 8.95 -8.82 -8.16
CA PHE A 85 8.00 -8.15 -9.05
C PHE A 85 6.63 -8.85 -9.09
N ARG A 86 6.58 -10.14 -8.77
CA ARG A 86 5.34 -10.85 -8.45
C ARG A 86 5.27 -11.01 -6.94
N MET A 87 4.10 -10.73 -6.36
CA MET A 87 3.96 -10.67 -4.92
C MET A 87 2.61 -11.23 -4.50
N GLY A 88 2.60 -12.04 -3.45
CA GLY A 88 1.39 -12.51 -2.83
C GLY A 88 0.90 -11.58 -1.74
N PHE A 89 -0.34 -11.80 -1.30
CA PHE A 89 -0.96 -10.99 -0.26
C PHE A 89 -0.13 -10.96 1.02
N SER A 90 0.38 -12.12 1.47
CA SER A 90 1.11 -12.21 2.74
C SER A 90 2.35 -11.33 2.76
N LYS A 91 3.08 -11.26 1.65
CA LYS A 91 4.26 -10.41 1.55
C LYS A 91 3.88 -8.94 1.59
N TRP A 92 2.89 -8.55 0.80
CA TRP A 92 2.39 -7.17 0.81
C TRP A 92 1.90 -6.77 2.20
N TYR A 93 1.06 -7.62 2.80
CA TYR A 93 0.51 -7.37 4.14
C TYR A 93 1.61 -7.22 5.19
N GLY A 94 2.62 -8.08 5.12
CA GLY A 94 3.76 -8.02 6.05
C GLY A 94 4.56 -6.73 5.93
N VAL A 95 4.85 -6.30 4.70
CA VAL A 95 5.58 -5.05 4.46
C VAL A 95 4.76 -3.84 4.91
N MET A 96 3.47 -3.81 4.56
CA MET A 96 2.62 -2.68 4.95
C MET A 96 2.41 -2.62 6.47
N SER A 97 2.28 -3.77 7.14
CA SER A 97 2.20 -3.83 8.60
C SER A 97 3.46 -3.28 9.25
N TYR A 98 4.64 -3.66 8.74
CA TYR A 98 5.93 -3.15 9.21
C TYR A 98 5.99 -1.64 9.05
N LEU A 99 5.64 -1.12 7.87
CA LEU A 99 5.67 0.31 7.60
C LEU A 99 4.68 1.09 8.48
N SER A 100 3.52 0.50 8.77
CA SER A 100 2.56 1.10 9.68
C SER A 100 3.14 1.26 11.09
N ILE A 101 3.85 0.25 11.59
CA ILE A 101 4.52 0.31 12.89
C ILE A 101 5.59 1.40 12.89
N GLU A 102 6.44 1.42 11.87
CA GLU A 102 7.50 2.43 11.73
C GLU A 102 6.92 3.84 11.67
N LEU A 103 5.84 4.01 10.93
CA LEU A 103 5.16 5.30 10.80
C LEU A 103 4.65 5.78 12.16
N ASN A 104 4.02 4.90 12.93
CA ASN A 104 3.49 5.25 14.26
C ASN A 104 4.60 5.60 15.25
N GLU A 105 5.80 5.15 15.04
CA GLU A 105 6.96 5.48 15.87
C GLU A 105 7.65 6.78 15.44
N SER A 106 7.14 7.46 14.42
CA SER A 106 7.75 8.66 13.83
C SER A 106 6.79 9.84 13.86
N PRO A 107 6.47 10.40 15.05
CA PRO A 107 5.49 11.47 15.15
C PRO A 107 5.86 12.73 14.36
N GLU A 108 7.13 13.03 14.23
CA GLU A 108 7.60 14.19 13.46
C GLU A 108 7.29 14.02 11.97
N PHE A 109 7.51 12.80 11.45
CA PHE A 109 7.18 12.51 10.06
C PHE A 109 5.67 12.55 9.82
N ILE A 110 4.88 12.03 10.77
CA ILE A 110 3.41 12.10 10.68
C ILE A 110 2.95 13.55 10.61
N GLN A 111 3.51 14.41 11.46
CA GLN A 111 3.16 15.83 11.48
C GLN A 111 3.51 16.50 10.15
N GLU A 112 4.69 16.23 9.61
CA GLU A 112 5.12 16.77 8.33
C GLU A 112 4.19 16.34 7.20
N VAL A 113 3.80 15.07 7.16
CA VAL A 113 2.88 14.56 6.15
C VAL A 113 1.51 15.24 6.29
N GLN A 114 1.02 15.42 7.50
CA GLN A 114 -0.25 16.09 7.74
C GLN A 114 -0.24 17.53 7.25
N GLU A 115 0.81 18.27 7.53
CA GLU A 115 0.95 19.66 7.08
C GLU A 115 1.04 19.75 5.56
N ARG A 116 1.86 18.90 4.94
CA ARG A 116 2.00 18.86 3.49
C ARG A 116 0.70 18.46 2.80
N SER A 117 -0.01 17.50 3.37
CA SER A 117 -1.28 17.05 2.83
C SER A 117 -2.31 18.18 2.82
N LYS A 118 -2.37 18.98 3.88
CA LYS A 118 -3.26 20.14 3.93
C LYS A 118 -2.95 21.15 2.85
N GLU A 119 -1.67 21.41 2.60
CA GLU A 119 -1.24 22.35 1.56
C GLU A 119 -1.63 21.87 0.16
N ILE A 120 -1.49 20.58 -0.10
CA ILE A 120 -1.69 20.00 -1.45
C ILE A 120 -3.16 19.68 -1.70
N TYR A 121 -3.84 19.06 -0.74
CA TYR A 121 -5.17 18.47 -0.93
C TYR A 121 -6.29 19.22 -0.19
N GLY A 122 -5.95 20.17 0.67
CA GLY A 122 -6.92 20.90 1.49
C GLY A 122 -7.05 20.35 2.88
N GLU A 123 -7.64 21.17 3.77
CA GLU A 123 -7.71 20.90 5.20
C GLU A 123 -8.55 19.66 5.57
N PHE A 124 -9.60 19.39 4.80
CA PHE A 124 -10.54 18.32 5.09
C PHE A 124 -10.32 17.07 4.25
N ALA A 125 -9.28 17.04 3.43
CA ALA A 125 -8.97 15.87 2.62
C ALA A 125 -8.40 14.75 3.47
N GLU A 126 -8.66 13.50 3.06
CA GLU A 126 -8.02 12.34 3.65
C GLU A 126 -6.52 12.40 3.43
N ILE A 127 -5.75 12.03 4.45
CA ILE A 127 -4.29 12.10 4.38
C ILE A 127 -3.74 10.81 3.78
N PRO A 128 -3.14 10.87 2.57
CA PRO A 128 -2.64 9.69 1.89
C PRO A 128 -1.22 9.34 2.32
N TYR A 129 -1.07 8.76 3.50
CA TYR A 129 0.24 8.41 4.07
C TYR A 129 1.07 7.54 3.14
N GLY A 130 0.43 6.60 2.46
CA GLY A 130 1.13 5.71 1.52
C GLY A 130 1.74 6.45 0.34
N ARG A 131 1.07 7.48 -0.16
CA ARG A 131 1.61 8.31 -1.25
C ARG A 131 2.88 9.03 -0.86
N PHE A 132 2.90 9.59 0.36
CA PHE A 132 4.09 10.29 0.83
C PHE A 132 5.25 9.32 1.05
N LEU A 133 4.98 8.12 1.58
CA LEU A 133 5.99 7.07 1.71
C LEU A 133 6.48 6.61 0.34
N ASP A 134 5.59 6.46 -0.62
CA ASP A 134 5.95 6.04 -1.98
C ASP A 134 6.95 7.02 -2.59
N LEU A 135 6.70 8.32 -2.45
CA LEU A 135 7.62 9.36 -2.92
C LEU A 135 8.97 9.27 -2.20
N TYR A 136 8.96 9.00 -0.92
CA TYR A 136 10.18 8.85 -0.12
C TYR A 136 11.08 7.73 -0.68
N PHE A 137 10.49 6.62 -1.09
CA PHE A 137 11.23 5.49 -1.66
C PHE A 137 11.67 5.71 -3.11
N TRP A 138 11.25 6.80 -3.73
CA TRP A 138 11.64 7.14 -5.09
C TRP A 138 12.98 7.86 -5.17
N ILE A 139 13.48 8.33 -4.08
CA ILE A 139 14.77 9.04 -4.01
C ILE A 139 15.98 8.06 -3.98
#